data_ff3fc6a2010fb0d40ba6b08c477924ef
#
_entry.id   ff3fc6a2010fb0d40ba6b08c477924ef
#
_cell.length_a   1.000
_cell.length_b   1.000
_cell.length_c   1.000
_cell.angle_alpha   90.00
_cell.angle_beta   90.00
_cell.angle_gamma   90.00
#
_symmetry.space_group_name_H-M   'P 1'
#
loop_
_entity.id
_entity.type
_entity.pdbx_description
1 polymer ?
#
loop_
_entity_poly.entity_id
_entity_poly.type
_entity_poly.pdbx_seq_one_letter_code
_entity_poly.pdbx_strand_id
1 'polypeptide(L)' 'MKILLNGEDREVSAEDLRSLLLELKLPVEGVAVAHNGGVVPRSRQQQTPLLPGDRVEVIRAVGGG' A
#
# COMPACT_ATOMS: atom_id res chain seq x y z
N MET A 1 1.61 -13.63 -2.13
CA MET A 1 0.14 -13.56 -2.23
C MET A 1 -0.27 -12.60 -3.32
N LYS A 2 -1.45 -12.76 -3.84
CA LYS A 2 -1.96 -11.86 -4.88
C LYS A 2 -2.89 -10.84 -4.26
N ILE A 3 -2.65 -9.59 -4.58
CA ILE A 3 -3.52 -8.49 -4.17
C ILE A 3 -3.94 -7.69 -5.40
N LEU A 4 -4.91 -6.81 -5.22
CA LEU A 4 -5.32 -5.88 -6.27
C LEU A 4 -4.69 -4.54 -5.93
N LEU A 5 -3.68 -4.16 -6.69
CA LEU A 5 -2.93 -2.93 -6.45
C LEU A 5 -3.25 -1.91 -7.53
N ASN A 6 -3.87 -0.80 -7.14
CA ASN A 6 -4.30 0.25 -8.07
C ASN A 6 -5.09 -0.33 -9.25
N GLY A 7 -5.99 -1.28 -8.95
CA GLY A 7 -6.85 -1.87 -9.96
C GLY A 7 -6.24 -3.00 -10.76
N GLU A 8 -5.02 -3.41 -10.44
CA GLU A 8 -4.35 -4.48 -11.17
C GLU A 8 -3.91 -5.60 -10.23
N ASP A 9 -4.04 -6.84 -10.67
CA ASP A 9 -3.55 -7.97 -9.91
C ASP A 9 -2.04 -7.88 -9.79
N ARG A 10 -1.53 -8.11 -8.58
CA ARG A 10 -0.10 -8.05 -8.33
C ARG A 10 0.31 -9.11 -7.32
N GLU A 11 1.34 -9.85 -7.66
CA GLU A 11 1.92 -10.82 -6.73
C GLU A 11 2.91 -10.11 -5.82
N VAL A 12 2.74 -10.24 -4.51
CA VAL A 12 3.61 -9.58 -3.55
C VAL A 12 4.00 -10.54 -2.43
N SER A 13 5.12 -10.25 -1.80
CA SER A 13 5.61 -11.03 -0.65
C SER A 13 5.32 -10.32 0.67
N ALA A 14 5.01 -9.03 0.62
CA ALA A 14 4.79 -8.25 1.82
C ALA A 14 3.64 -8.78 2.66
N GLU A 15 3.76 -8.68 3.97
CA GLU A 15 2.74 -9.14 4.89
C GLU A 15 1.98 -8.01 5.57
N ASP A 16 2.41 -6.77 5.37
CA ASP A 16 1.72 -5.59 5.88
C ASP A 16 1.92 -4.44 4.91
N LEU A 17 1.21 -3.34 5.13
CA LEU A 17 1.25 -2.22 4.19
C LEU A 17 2.61 -1.53 4.16
N ARG A 18 3.30 -1.46 5.29
CA ARG A 18 4.62 -0.83 5.33
C ARG A 18 5.61 -1.64 4.50
N SER A 19 5.59 -2.96 4.68
CA SER A 19 6.46 -3.84 3.91
C SER A 19 6.13 -3.79 2.43
N LEU A 20 4.85 -3.61 2.11
CA LEU A 20 4.45 -3.48 0.71
C LEU A 20 5.08 -2.25 0.06
N LEU A 21 5.07 -1.12 0.76
CA LEU A 21 5.69 0.08 0.21
C LEU A 21 7.19 -0.12 -0.01
N LEU A 22 7.85 -0.81 0.91
CA LEU A 22 9.26 -1.12 0.76
C LEU A 22 9.51 -2.05 -0.43
N GLU A 23 8.66 -3.06 -0.59
CA GLU A 23 8.79 -3.99 -1.71
C GLU A 23 8.61 -3.27 -3.05
N LEU A 24 7.69 -2.32 -3.10
CA LEU A 24 7.43 -1.53 -4.31
C LEU A 24 8.45 -0.41 -4.50
N LYS A 25 9.37 -0.25 -3.55
CA LYS A 25 10.40 0.81 -3.58
C LYS A 25 9.77 2.19 -3.59
N LEU A 26 8.68 2.34 -2.85
CA LEU A 26 8.01 3.61 -2.73
C LEU A 26 8.40 4.29 -1.43
N PRO A 27 8.51 5.62 -1.42
CA PRO A 27 8.80 6.32 -0.17
C PRO A 27 7.61 6.25 0.77
N VAL A 28 7.87 6.30 2.06
CA VAL A 28 6.80 6.34 3.05
C VAL A 28 6.17 7.73 3.09
N GLU A 29 6.99 8.74 2.88
CA GLU A 29 6.51 10.12 2.88
C GLU A 29 5.96 10.49 1.52
N GLY A 30 4.90 11.29 1.52
CA GLY A 30 4.28 11.73 0.28
C GLY A 30 3.46 10.65 -0.41
N VAL A 31 3.13 9.59 0.30
CA VAL A 31 2.35 8.49 -0.24
C VAL A 31 1.12 8.28 0.65
N ALA A 32 -0.04 8.26 0.04
CA ALA A 32 -1.27 7.91 0.72
C ALA A 32 -1.66 6.50 0.33
N VAL A 33 -2.10 5.72 1.32
CA VAL A 33 -2.47 4.33 1.08
C VAL A 33 -3.91 4.12 1.53
N ALA A 34 -4.70 3.52 0.66
CA ALA A 34 -6.04 3.06 1.01
C ALA A 34 -6.04 1.54 0.97
N HIS A 35 -6.67 0.93 1.95
CA HIS A 35 -6.75 -0.51 2.11
C HIS A 35 -8.21 -0.90 2.22
N ASN A 36 -8.70 -1.64 1.24
CA ASN A 36 -10.09 -2.09 1.19
C ASN A 36 -11.07 -0.93 1.39
N GLY A 37 -10.76 0.20 0.77
CA GLY A 37 -11.64 1.37 0.79
C GLY A 37 -11.40 2.34 1.93
N GLY A 38 -10.48 2.05 2.83
CA GLY A 38 -10.18 2.93 3.95
C GLY A 38 -8.76 3.46 3.92
N VAL A 39 -8.61 4.75 4.16
CA VAL A 39 -7.27 5.34 4.21
C VAL A 39 -6.54 4.86 5.46
N VAL A 40 -5.31 4.43 5.28
CA VAL A 40 -4.48 3.97 6.38
C VAL A 40 -3.34 4.97 6.58
N PRO A 41 -3.36 5.70 7.70
CA PRO A 41 -2.29 6.66 7.95
C PRO A 41 -0.95 5.96 8.15
N ARG A 42 0.11 6.71 7.89
CA ARG A 42 1.47 6.18 7.97
C ARG A 42 1.74 5.44 9.27
N SER A 43 1.24 5.97 10.38
CA SER A 43 1.49 5.40 11.71
C SER A 43 0.84 4.03 11.89
N ARG A 44 -0.11 3.66 11.02
CA ARG A 44 -0.80 2.38 11.14
C ARG A 44 -0.44 1.38 10.06
N GLN A 45 0.36 1.78 9.09
CA GLN A 45 0.67 0.92 7.95
C GLN A 45 1.41 -0.35 8.36
N GLN A 46 2.32 -0.23 9.31
CA GLN A 46 3.07 -1.39 9.79
C GLN A 46 2.18 -2.37 10.54
N GLN A 47 1.11 -1.88 11.13
CA GLN A 47 0.19 -2.71 11.91
C GLN A 47 -1.00 -3.20 11.11
N THR A 48 -1.05 -2.91 9.82
CA THR A 48 -2.15 -3.31 8.96
C THR A 48 -1.72 -4.49 8.11
N PRO A 49 -2.17 -5.70 8.44
CA PRO A 49 -1.76 -6.88 7.68
C PRO A 49 -2.39 -6.92 6.31
N LEU A 50 -1.68 -7.54 5.37
CA LEU A 50 -2.20 -7.81 4.04
C LEU A 50 -2.70 -9.24 3.98
N LEU A 51 -3.84 -9.41 3.36
CA LEU A 51 -4.41 -10.73 3.13
C LEU A 51 -4.61 -10.95 1.63
N PRO A 52 -4.58 -12.19 1.17
CA PRO A 52 -4.80 -12.47 -0.26
C PRO A 52 -6.13 -11.87 -0.72
N GLY A 53 -6.09 -11.22 -1.87
CA GLY A 53 -7.29 -10.62 -2.44
C GLY A 53 -7.56 -9.20 -1.95
N ASP A 54 -6.77 -8.69 -1.02
CA ASP A 54 -6.97 -7.33 -0.53
C ASP A 54 -6.80 -6.31 -1.65
N ARG A 55 -7.56 -5.24 -1.54
CA ARG A 55 -7.48 -4.12 -2.48
C ARG A 55 -6.68 -3.00 -1.85
N VAL A 56 -5.62 -2.60 -2.52
CA VAL A 56 -4.73 -1.54 -2.04
C VAL A 56 -4.61 -0.48 -3.12
N GLU A 57 -4.74 0.76 -2.72
CA GLU A 57 -4.52 1.89 -3.60
C GLU A 57 -3.42 2.75 -3.02
N VAL A 58 -2.45 3.06 -3.85
CA VAL A 58 -1.32 3.89 -3.45
C VAL A 58 -1.31 5.13 -4.32
N ILE A 59 -1.39 6.28 -3.68
CA ILE A 59 -1.40 7.56 -4.37
C ILE A 59 -0.16 8.32 -3.96
N ARG A 60 0.67 8.64 -4.93
CA ARG A 60 1.86 9.44 -4.66
C ARG A 60 1.50 10.91 -4.79
N ALA A 61 1.85 11.67 -3.77
CA ALA A 61 1.72 13.11 -3.87
C ALA A 61 2.69 13.56 -4.93
N VAL A 62 2.16 14.09 -6.02
CA VAL A 62 3.01 14.68 -7.03
C VAL A 62 3.47 15.98 -6.41
N GLY A 63 4.63 15.96 -5.89
CA GLY A 63 5.16 17.12 -5.22
C GLY A 63 5.31 18.24 -6.20
N GLY A 64 4.26 18.93 -6.41
CA GLY A 64 4.32 20.11 -7.24
C GLY A 64 5.10 21.20 -6.58
N GLY A 65 5.91 20.96 -5.89
CA GLY A 65 6.65 22.01 -5.26
C GLY A 65 6.85 22.17 -4.08
#